data_c26147cab067c0baa6ef4664ac6886e4
#
_entry.id   c26147cab067c0baa6ef4664ac6886e4
#
_cell.length_a   1.000
_cell.length_b   1.000
_cell.length_c   1.000
_cell.angle_alpha   90.00
_cell.angle_beta   90.00
_cell.angle_gamma   90.00
#
_symmetry.space_group_name_H-M   'P 1'
#
loop_
_entity.id
_entity.type
_entity.pdbx_description
1 polymer ?
#
loop_
_entity_poly.entity_id
_entity_poly.type
_entity_poly.pdbx_seq_one_letter_code
_entity_poly.pdbx_strand_id
1 'polypeptide(L)'
;MEGRKIYLQPMGTVLSAVLDIVELQKGRVAYSDTPNGQIRFSVRMYGFKWELGFTVADIGKNRCTVQIEVAGEERGRERMVLREFALLDSMLLADSKIELFKTQF
;
A
#
# COMPACT_ATOMS: atom_id res chain seq x y z
N MET A 1 -15.40 0.08 -3.00
CA MET A 1 -14.76 -1.19 -2.56
C MET A 1 -13.57 -0.88 -1.68
N GLU A 2 -13.50 -1.51 -0.54
CA GLU A 2 -12.39 -1.35 0.37
C GLU A 2 -11.93 -2.70 0.91
N GLY A 3 -10.66 -2.76 1.32
CA GLY A 3 -10.09 -3.91 1.99
C GLY A 3 -9.22 -3.46 3.14
N ARG A 4 -9.05 -4.31 4.15
CA ARG A 4 -8.25 -4.02 5.33
C ARG A 4 -7.38 -5.20 5.68
N LYS A 5 -6.14 -4.92 6.10
CA LYS A 5 -5.18 -5.94 6.48
C LYS A 5 -4.30 -5.43 7.62
N ILE A 6 -3.86 -6.34 8.49
CA ILE A 6 -2.91 -6.05 9.57
C ILE A 6 -1.52 -6.47 9.12
N TYR A 7 -0.54 -5.59 9.37
CA TYR A 7 0.88 -5.87 9.11
C TYR A 7 1.66 -5.85 10.41
N LEU A 8 2.56 -6.81 10.58
CA LEU A 8 3.42 -6.94 11.76
C LEU A 8 4.72 -6.16 11.55
N GLN A 9 4.57 -4.91 11.15
CA GLN A 9 5.69 -4.01 10.84
C GLN A 9 5.31 -2.60 11.26
N PRO A 10 6.32 -1.74 11.55
CA PRO A 10 6.06 -0.35 11.93
C PRO A 10 5.36 0.42 10.81
N MET A 11 4.52 1.37 11.19
CA MET A 11 3.79 2.24 10.27
C MET A 11 4.71 2.91 9.26
N GLY A 12 5.87 3.41 9.69
CA GLY A 12 6.82 4.07 8.80
C GLY A 12 7.35 3.16 7.70
N THR A 13 7.61 1.90 8.03
CA THR A 13 8.07 0.89 7.07
C THR A 13 6.98 0.63 6.02
N VAL A 14 5.75 0.47 6.46
CA VAL A 14 4.61 0.21 5.57
C VAL A 14 4.31 1.43 4.70
N LEU A 15 4.34 2.64 5.26
CA LEU A 15 4.13 3.87 4.49
C LEU A 15 5.20 4.05 3.40
N SER A 16 6.46 3.74 3.72
CA SER A 16 7.54 3.79 2.75
C SER A 16 7.29 2.82 1.59
N ALA A 17 6.83 1.61 1.91
CA ALA A 17 6.47 0.62 0.90
C ALA A 17 5.28 1.08 0.04
N VAL A 18 4.29 1.74 0.64
CA VAL A 18 3.16 2.32 -0.10
C VAL A 18 3.65 3.37 -1.10
N LEU A 19 4.55 4.26 -0.69
CA LEU A 19 5.12 5.26 -1.60
C LEU A 19 5.89 4.60 -2.75
N ASP A 20 6.61 3.53 -2.46
CA ASP A 20 7.34 2.78 -3.48
C ASP A 20 6.39 2.15 -4.51
N ILE A 21 5.27 1.57 -4.08
CA ILE A 21 4.31 1.00 -5.04
C ILE A 21 3.57 2.06 -5.84
N VAL A 22 3.35 3.25 -5.27
CA VAL A 22 2.80 4.38 -6.03
C VAL A 22 3.75 4.75 -7.16
N GLU A 23 5.03 4.87 -6.86
CA GLU A 23 6.06 5.20 -7.85
C GLU A 23 6.21 4.09 -8.89
N LEU A 24 6.22 2.84 -8.46
CA LEU A 24 6.32 1.68 -9.35
C LEU A 24 5.18 1.66 -10.39
N GLN A 25 3.99 2.07 -10.00
CA GLN A 25 2.82 2.10 -10.87
C GLN A 25 2.69 3.41 -11.66
N LYS A 26 3.64 4.33 -11.47
CA LYS A 26 3.57 5.68 -12.06
C LYS A 26 2.28 6.39 -11.64
N GLY A 27 1.90 6.21 -10.38
CA GLY A 27 0.71 6.83 -9.82
C GLY A 27 0.88 8.34 -9.68
N ARG A 28 -0.23 9.06 -9.83
CA ARG A 28 -0.26 10.50 -9.64
C ARG A 28 -0.86 10.79 -8.26
N VAL A 29 -0.04 11.31 -7.35
CA VAL A 29 -0.48 11.63 -6.00
C VAL A 29 -1.43 12.83 -6.04
N ALA A 30 -2.63 12.65 -5.50
CA ALA A 30 -3.62 13.70 -5.36
C ALA A 30 -3.62 14.30 -3.96
N TYR A 31 -3.30 13.49 -2.94
CA TYR A 31 -3.28 13.91 -1.55
C TYR A 31 -2.30 13.04 -0.77
N SER A 32 -1.54 13.65 0.10
CA SER A 32 -0.61 12.93 0.96
C SER A 32 -0.56 13.61 2.32
N ASP A 33 -0.82 12.82 3.37
CA ASP A 33 -0.70 13.25 4.77
C ASP A 33 -0.02 12.10 5.51
N THR A 34 1.30 12.02 5.37
CA THR A 34 2.08 10.92 5.93
C THR A 34 2.05 10.86 7.46
N PRO A 35 2.03 11.97 8.22
CA PRO A 35 1.85 11.89 9.66
C PRO A 35 0.56 11.17 10.09
N ASN A 36 -0.51 11.31 9.32
CA ASN A 36 -1.78 10.64 9.56
C ASN A 36 -1.95 9.36 8.75
N GLY A 37 -0.91 8.96 8.01
CA GLY A 37 -0.91 7.70 7.28
C GLY A 37 -1.81 7.66 6.07
N GLN A 38 -2.13 8.81 5.45
CA GLN A 38 -3.06 8.88 4.34
C GLN A 38 -2.34 9.25 3.04
N ILE A 39 -2.58 8.44 2.01
CA ILE A 39 -2.06 8.70 0.67
C ILE A 39 -3.17 8.40 -0.32
N ARG A 40 -3.48 9.36 -1.19
CA ARG A 40 -4.44 9.18 -2.28
C ARG A 40 -3.76 9.47 -3.61
N PHE A 41 -3.97 8.58 -4.56
CA PHE A 41 -3.35 8.68 -5.87
C PHE A 41 -4.24 8.06 -6.93
N SER A 42 -3.93 8.33 -8.19
CA SER A 42 -4.61 7.73 -9.33
C SER A 42 -3.62 6.96 -10.19
N VAL A 43 -4.10 5.89 -10.78
CA VAL A 43 -3.35 5.09 -11.75
C VAL A 43 -4.23 4.78 -12.94
N ARG A 44 -3.61 4.57 -14.11
CA ARG A 44 -4.29 4.05 -15.28
C ARG A 44 -3.95 2.58 -15.45
N MET A 45 -4.98 1.75 -15.48
CA MET A 45 -4.82 0.30 -15.58
C MET A 45 -6.01 -0.29 -16.29
N TYR A 46 -5.76 -1.23 -17.19
CA TYR A 46 -6.82 -1.91 -17.96
C TYR A 46 -7.70 -0.94 -18.76
N GLY A 47 -7.14 0.19 -19.23
CA GLY A 47 -7.86 1.19 -19.98
C GLY A 47 -8.71 2.15 -19.16
N PHE A 48 -8.68 2.05 -17.83
CA PHE A 48 -9.47 2.89 -16.94
C PHE A 48 -8.58 3.67 -15.98
N LYS A 49 -9.09 4.80 -15.50
CA LYS A 49 -8.49 5.56 -14.42
C LYS A 49 -9.07 5.07 -13.09
N TRP A 50 -8.20 4.71 -12.16
CA TRP A 50 -8.57 4.26 -10.84
C TRP A 50 -8.08 5.28 -9.80
N GLU A 51 -8.91 5.57 -8.83
CA GLU A 51 -8.53 6.39 -7.69
C GLU A 51 -8.39 5.49 -6.47
N LEU A 52 -7.23 5.58 -5.83
CA LEU A 52 -6.87 4.71 -4.72
C LEU A 52 -6.57 5.55 -3.49
N GLY A 53 -7.01 5.06 -2.34
CA GLY A 53 -6.70 5.65 -1.06
C GLY A 53 -6.11 4.60 -0.13
N PHE A 54 -4.95 4.91 0.44
CA PHE A 54 -4.33 4.08 1.47
C PHE A 54 -4.42 4.82 2.80
N THR A 55 -4.90 4.15 3.82
CA THR A 55 -4.87 4.64 5.19
C THR A 55 -4.12 3.64 6.04
N VAL A 56 -2.99 4.08 6.60
CA VAL A 56 -2.14 3.27 7.46
C VAL A 56 -2.26 3.81 8.88
N ALA A 57 -2.65 2.97 9.82
CA ALA A 57 -2.85 3.34 11.21
C ALA A 57 -1.99 2.49 12.13
N ASP A 58 -1.20 3.14 12.98
CA ASP A 58 -0.40 2.47 14.01
C ASP A 58 -1.34 1.89 15.07
N ILE A 59 -1.16 0.60 15.39
CA ILE A 59 -1.91 -0.07 16.46
C ILE A 59 -0.99 -0.53 17.60
N GLY A 60 0.26 -0.04 17.63
CA GLY A 60 1.23 -0.33 18.69
C GLY A 60 2.06 -1.58 18.43
N LYS A 61 3.16 -1.71 19.18
CA LYS A 61 4.07 -2.88 19.12
C LYS A 61 4.57 -3.23 17.73
N ASN A 62 4.93 -2.20 16.95
CA ASN A 62 5.40 -2.39 15.56
C ASN A 62 4.37 -3.10 14.69
N ARG A 63 3.11 -2.74 14.85
CA ARG A 63 1.99 -3.24 14.05
C ARG A 63 1.20 -2.08 13.51
N CYS A 64 0.63 -2.28 12.34
CA CYS A 64 -0.27 -1.29 11.76
C CYS A 64 -1.38 -1.97 10.96
N THR A 65 -2.46 -1.22 10.75
CA THR A 65 -3.51 -1.64 9.81
C THR A 65 -3.35 -0.84 8.53
N VAL A 66 -3.65 -1.49 7.41
CA VAL A 66 -3.72 -0.83 6.11
C VAL A 66 -5.12 -1.01 5.56
N GLN A 67 -5.77 0.10 5.24
CA GLN A 67 -7.05 0.11 4.57
C GLN A 67 -6.83 0.65 3.16
N ILE A 68 -7.32 -0.07 2.16
CA ILE A 68 -7.25 0.35 0.76
C ILE A 68 -8.66 0.57 0.26
N GLU A 69 -8.92 1.76 -0.28
CA GLU A 69 -10.17 2.11 -0.93
C GLU A 69 -9.91 2.29 -2.43
N VAL A 70 -10.80 1.78 -3.25
CA VAL A 70 -10.72 1.91 -4.71
C VAL A 70 -12.02 2.50 -5.22
N ALA A 71 -11.89 3.58 -5.99
CA ALA A 71 -12.98 4.19 -6.74
C ALA A 71 -12.61 4.19 -8.23
N GLY A 72 -13.60 4.08 -9.08
CA GLY A 72 -13.44 4.00 -10.52
C GLY A 72 -14.50 3.09 -11.12
N GLU A 73 -14.12 2.33 -12.14
CA GLU A 73 -15.03 1.37 -12.76
C GLU A 73 -15.51 0.35 -11.74
N GLU A 74 -16.83 0.12 -11.68
CA GLU A 74 -17.42 -0.80 -10.71
C GLU A 74 -16.86 -2.22 -10.87
N ARG A 75 -16.70 -2.65 -12.13
CA ARG A 75 -16.05 -3.93 -12.43
C ARG A 75 -14.55 -3.81 -12.16
N GLY A 76 -14.01 -4.75 -11.43
CA GLY A 76 -12.59 -4.82 -11.16
C GLY A 76 -12.11 -4.06 -9.94
N ARG A 77 -13.00 -3.41 -9.17
CA ARG A 77 -12.61 -2.74 -7.92
C ARG A 77 -12.00 -3.74 -6.94
N GLU A 78 -12.61 -4.90 -6.78
CA GLU A 78 -12.08 -5.95 -5.92
C GLU A 78 -10.71 -6.43 -6.39
N ARG A 79 -10.56 -6.64 -7.70
CA ARG A 79 -9.27 -7.02 -8.28
C ARG A 79 -8.20 -5.97 -8.02
N MET A 80 -8.55 -4.70 -8.09
CA MET A 80 -7.62 -3.62 -7.81
C MET A 80 -7.19 -3.59 -6.35
N VAL A 81 -8.11 -3.81 -5.41
CA VAL A 81 -7.79 -3.92 -3.99
C VAL A 81 -6.81 -5.06 -3.74
N LEU A 82 -7.12 -6.25 -4.28
CA LEU A 82 -6.26 -7.43 -4.13
C LEU A 82 -4.89 -7.22 -4.76
N ARG A 83 -4.85 -6.57 -5.94
CA ARG A 83 -3.61 -6.26 -6.62
C ARG A 83 -2.71 -5.34 -5.79
N GLU A 84 -3.29 -4.30 -5.19
CA GLU A 84 -2.53 -3.36 -4.37
C GLU A 84 -1.99 -4.02 -3.10
N PHE A 85 -2.76 -4.87 -2.45
CA PHE A 85 -2.27 -5.65 -1.33
C PHE A 85 -1.14 -6.60 -1.75
N ALA A 86 -1.26 -7.23 -2.90
CA ALA A 86 -0.21 -8.12 -3.41
C ALA A 86 1.09 -7.36 -3.69
N LEU A 87 1.00 -6.16 -4.26
CA LEU A 87 2.17 -5.30 -4.47
C LEU A 87 2.82 -4.90 -3.16
N LEU A 88 2.01 -4.50 -2.19
CA LEU A 88 2.50 -4.11 -0.87
C LEU A 88 3.16 -5.29 -0.15
N ASP A 89 2.53 -6.45 -0.18
CA ASP A 89 3.10 -7.67 0.41
C ASP A 89 4.44 -8.04 -0.22
N SER A 90 4.55 -7.94 -1.55
CA SER A 90 5.80 -8.23 -2.26
C SER A 90 6.90 -7.27 -1.86
N MET A 91 6.59 -6.00 -1.71
CA MET A 91 7.55 -4.98 -1.32
C MET A 91 8.06 -5.22 0.10
N LEU A 92 7.16 -5.50 1.04
CA LEU A 92 7.51 -5.75 2.43
C LEU A 92 8.25 -7.08 2.61
N LEU A 93 7.90 -8.09 1.84
CA LEU A 93 8.60 -9.39 1.87
C LEU A 93 10.05 -9.26 1.36
N ALA A 94 10.26 -8.46 0.33
CA ALA A 94 11.61 -8.20 -0.19
C ALA A 94 12.49 -7.55 0.88
N ASP A 95 11.96 -6.55 1.60
CA ASP A 95 12.67 -5.88 2.69
C ASP A 95 13.01 -6.86 3.81
N SER A 96 12.05 -7.71 4.21
CA SER A 96 12.27 -8.74 5.23
C SER A 96 13.34 -9.74 4.84
N LYS A 97 13.39 -10.15 3.58
CA LYS A 97 14.43 -11.06 3.07
C LYS A 97 15.81 -10.45 3.13
N ILE A 98 15.92 -9.16 2.82
CA ILE A 98 17.19 -8.44 2.89
C ILE A 98 17.69 -8.37 4.33
N GLU A 99 16.82 -8.11 5.29
CA GLU A 99 17.17 -8.09 6.72
C GLU A 99 17.61 -9.45 7.22
N LEU A 100 16.92 -10.52 6.83
CA LEU A 100 17.32 -11.89 7.17
C LEU A 100 18.72 -12.22 6.64
N PHE A 101 19.04 -11.78 5.44
CA PHE A 101 20.36 -11.95 4.86
C PHE A 101 21.43 -11.24 5.67
N LYS A 102 21.16 -10.01 6.12
CA LYS A 102 22.09 -9.23 6.95
C LYS A 102 22.33 -9.88 8.33
N THR A 103 21.35 -10.58 8.86
CA THR A 103 21.46 -11.22 10.18
C THR A 103 22.23 -12.54 10.13
N GLN A 104 22.31 -13.19 8.98
CA GLN A 104 23.03 -14.45 8.80
C GLN A 104 24.52 -14.26 8.53
N PHE A 105 24.94 -13.06 8.23
CA PHE A 105 26.32 -12.71 7.94
C PHE A 105 26.88 -11.71 8.94
#